data_f5a6072c24d6c27ca4dc4ad3a0921bfd
#
_entry.id   f5a6072c24d6c27ca4dc4ad3a0921bfd
#
_cell.length_a   1.000
_cell.length_b   1.000
_cell.length_c   1.000
_cell.angle_alpha   90.00
_cell.angle_beta   90.00
_cell.angle_gamma   90.00
#
_symmetry.space_group_name_H-M   'P 1'
#
loop_
_entity.id
_entity.type
_entity.pdbx_description
1 polymer ?
#
loop_
_entity_poly.entity_id
_entity_poly.type
_entity_poly.pdbx_seq_one_letter_code
_entity_poly.pdbx_strand_id
1 'polypeptide(L)'
;REDLNAIEIGLSYKRMMEELDYTQEQVAERMGKDRSTVTNYIRLLKLPPDIQMAVRINSITMGHARALVTIETVDKQLYIFNEIKSKQLSVRQTEELVRKMYKGNEPVKSATKNDLPPAYKKIEDNLASHFSTKVKMVHNKKGYGSITLEYYSLQELNKILDQMNVVVS
;
A
#
# COMPACT_ATOMS: atom_id res chain seq x y z
N ARG A 1 14.39 -6.18 -34.74
CA ARG A 1 14.59 -6.48 -33.32
C ARG A 1 13.37 -5.98 -32.57
N GLU A 2 12.57 -6.88 -32.17
CA GLU A 2 11.52 -6.54 -31.21
C GLU A 2 12.20 -6.26 -29.87
N ASP A 3 12.13 -5.03 -29.42
CA ASP A 3 12.60 -4.69 -28.08
C ASP A 3 11.71 -5.45 -27.09
N LEU A 4 12.30 -6.39 -26.33
CA LEU A 4 11.62 -7.14 -25.29
C LEU A 4 10.99 -6.17 -24.31
N ASN A 5 9.71 -6.30 -24.05
CA ASN A 5 9.04 -5.50 -23.03
C ASN A 5 9.46 -5.93 -21.61
N ALA A 6 9.17 -5.09 -20.62
CA ALA A 6 9.59 -5.32 -19.23
C ALA A 6 9.10 -6.67 -18.67
N ILE A 7 7.92 -7.13 -19.06
CA ILE A 7 7.37 -8.42 -18.61
C ILE A 7 8.16 -9.59 -19.22
N GLU A 8 8.50 -9.51 -20.49
CA GLU A 8 9.30 -10.55 -21.17
C GLU A 8 10.71 -10.64 -20.61
N ILE A 9 11.31 -9.50 -20.28
CA ILE A 9 12.62 -9.47 -19.59
C ILE A 9 12.51 -10.15 -18.22
N GLY A 10 11.47 -9.83 -17.44
CA GLY A 10 11.21 -10.47 -16.15
C GLY A 10 11.03 -11.98 -16.27
N LEU A 11 10.28 -12.46 -17.28
CA LEU A 11 10.10 -13.88 -17.56
C LEU A 11 11.43 -14.56 -17.95
N SER A 12 12.25 -13.90 -18.76
CA SER A 12 13.58 -14.39 -19.12
C SER A 12 14.47 -14.57 -17.88
N TYR A 13 14.50 -13.60 -17.00
CA TYR A 13 15.26 -13.70 -15.74
C TYR A 13 14.74 -14.82 -14.84
N LYS A 14 13.43 -14.94 -14.73
CA LYS A 14 12.80 -16.03 -13.97
C LYS A 14 13.19 -17.41 -14.52
N ARG A 15 13.17 -17.59 -15.84
CA ARG A 15 13.62 -18.84 -16.49
C ARG A 15 15.08 -19.16 -16.19
N MET A 16 15.96 -18.18 -16.25
CA MET A 16 17.38 -18.39 -15.91
C MET A 16 17.53 -18.88 -14.47
N MET A 17 16.73 -18.39 -13.54
CA MET A 17 16.74 -18.86 -12.15
C MET A 17 16.21 -20.29 -12.03
N GLU A 18 15.14 -20.64 -12.75
CA GLU A 18 14.48 -21.94 -12.64
C GLU A 18 15.21 -23.05 -13.43
N GLU A 19 15.69 -22.73 -14.63
CA GLU A 19 16.30 -23.72 -15.52
C GLU A 19 17.79 -23.92 -15.27
N LEU A 20 18.49 -22.87 -14.85
CA LEU A 20 19.93 -22.88 -14.62
C LEU A 20 20.32 -22.83 -13.15
N ASP A 21 19.33 -22.84 -12.24
CA ASP A 21 19.51 -22.74 -10.79
C ASP A 21 20.35 -21.50 -10.37
N TYR A 22 20.14 -20.39 -11.08
CA TYR A 22 20.85 -19.15 -10.82
C TYR A 22 20.15 -18.33 -9.73
N THR A 23 20.96 -17.72 -8.87
CA THR A 23 20.51 -16.67 -7.97
C THR A 23 20.28 -15.36 -8.73
N GLN A 24 19.52 -14.44 -8.14
CA GLN A 24 19.32 -13.10 -8.74
C GLN A 24 20.65 -12.36 -8.96
N GLU A 25 21.64 -12.57 -8.12
CA GLU A 25 22.98 -12.01 -8.26
C GLU A 25 23.70 -12.57 -9.48
N GLN A 26 23.65 -13.89 -9.67
CA GLN A 26 24.27 -14.54 -10.84
C GLN A 26 23.58 -14.14 -12.14
N VAL A 27 22.26 -13.99 -12.15
CA VAL A 27 21.53 -13.45 -13.30
C VAL A 27 21.99 -12.02 -13.61
N ALA A 28 22.09 -11.18 -12.57
CA ALA A 28 22.51 -9.79 -12.71
C ALA A 28 23.94 -9.69 -13.28
N GLU A 29 24.88 -10.46 -12.75
CA GLU A 29 26.26 -10.52 -13.22
C GLU A 29 26.32 -10.96 -14.69
N ARG A 30 25.62 -12.05 -15.05
CA ARG A 30 25.60 -12.56 -16.42
C ARG A 30 24.98 -11.59 -17.43
N MET A 31 23.99 -10.81 -17.00
CA MET A 31 23.30 -9.83 -17.84
C MET A 31 23.94 -8.43 -17.81
N GLY A 32 25.00 -8.23 -17.04
CA GLY A 32 25.65 -6.92 -16.86
C GLY A 32 24.72 -5.88 -16.23
N LYS A 33 23.90 -6.30 -15.28
CA LYS A 33 22.91 -5.45 -14.58
C LYS A 33 23.11 -5.52 -13.06
N ASP A 34 22.59 -4.52 -12.37
CA ASP A 34 22.53 -4.57 -10.92
C ASP A 34 21.48 -5.58 -10.42
N ARG A 35 21.74 -6.23 -9.29
CA ARG A 35 20.77 -7.13 -8.64
C ARG A 35 19.41 -6.47 -8.43
N SER A 36 19.38 -5.20 -8.03
CA SER A 36 18.14 -4.44 -7.85
C SER A 36 17.32 -4.32 -9.13
N THR A 37 17.99 -4.19 -10.27
CA THR A 37 17.35 -4.16 -11.59
C THR A 37 16.67 -5.51 -11.88
N VAL A 38 17.37 -6.62 -11.72
CA VAL A 38 16.83 -7.97 -11.90
C VAL A 38 15.64 -8.21 -10.98
N THR A 39 15.78 -7.87 -9.69
CA THR A 39 14.70 -7.97 -8.71
C THR A 39 13.45 -7.19 -9.12
N ASN A 40 13.62 -5.97 -9.64
CA ASN A 40 12.50 -5.14 -10.09
C ASN A 40 11.74 -5.78 -11.26
N TYR A 41 12.44 -6.31 -12.25
CA TYR A 41 11.80 -7.01 -13.38
C TYR A 41 11.03 -8.25 -12.94
N ILE A 42 11.61 -9.07 -12.06
CA ILE A 42 10.96 -10.27 -11.53
C ILE A 42 9.71 -9.91 -10.70
N ARG A 43 9.77 -8.82 -9.92
CA ARG A 43 8.62 -8.35 -9.14
C ARG A 43 7.42 -7.95 -10.00
N LEU A 44 7.64 -7.48 -11.23
CA LEU A 44 6.54 -7.15 -12.16
C LEU A 44 5.66 -8.36 -12.48
N LEU A 45 6.21 -9.57 -12.43
CA LEU A 45 5.46 -10.82 -12.68
C LEU A 45 4.44 -11.14 -11.59
N LYS A 46 4.53 -10.47 -10.43
CA LYS A 46 3.56 -10.59 -9.32
C LYS A 46 2.33 -9.70 -9.49
N LEU A 47 2.34 -8.80 -10.45
CA LEU A 47 1.22 -7.91 -10.73
C LEU A 47 0.04 -8.69 -11.33
N PRO A 48 -1.21 -8.24 -11.11
CA PRO A 48 -2.38 -8.79 -11.78
C PRO A 48 -2.24 -8.80 -13.30
N PRO A 49 -2.86 -9.77 -14.00
CA PRO A 49 -2.74 -9.91 -15.45
C PRO A 49 -3.08 -8.65 -16.25
N ASP A 50 -4.08 -7.89 -15.83
CA ASP A 50 -4.49 -6.64 -16.48
C ASP A 50 -3.39 -5.58 -16.45
N ILE A 51 -2.69 -5.47 -15.33
CA ILE A 51 -1.57 -4.53 -15.17
C ILE A 51 -0.36 -5.02 -15.97
N GLN A 52 -0.06 -6.32 -15.96
CA GLN A 52 1.00 -6.90 -16.78
C GLN A 52 0.74 -6.65 -18.28
N MET A 53 -0.49 -6.81 -18.73
CA MET A 53 -0.87 -6.53 -20.10
C MET A 53 -0.66 -5.07 -20.46
N ALA A 54 -1.05 -4.15 -19.57
CA ALA A 54 -0.85 -2.72 -19.77
C ALA A 54 0.64 -2.33 -19.88
N VAL A 55 1.53 -3.01 -19.15
CA VAL A 55 2.98 -2.86 -19.29
C VAL A 55 3.45 -3.39 -20.65
N ARG A 56 2.96 -4.55 -21.06
CA ARG A 56 3.33 -5.20 -22.34
C ARG A 56 3.01 -4.34 -23.55
N ILE A 57 1.85 -3.70 -23.56
CA ILE A 57 1.40 -2.82 -24.65
C ILE A 57 1.85 -1.36 -24.49
N ASN A 58 2.73 -1.10 -23.54
CA ASN A 58 3.22 0.26 -23.19
C ASN A 58 2.11 1.28 -22.85
N SER A 59 0.95 0.80 -22.39
CA SER A 59 -0.13 1.67 -21.87
C SER A 59 0.26 2.35 -20.55
N ILE A 60 1.09 1.67 -19.77
CA ILE A 60 1.78 2.22 -18.60
C ILE A 60 3.26 1.89 -18.69
N THR A 61 4.09 2.72 -18.07
CA THR A 61 5.54 2.53 -18.06
C THR A 61 5.99 1.58 -16.95
N MET A 62 7.22 1.08 -17.03
CA MET A 62 7.84 0.32 -15.95
C MET A 62 7.87 1.10 -14.62
N GLY A 63 8.01 2.42 -14.64
CA GLY A 63 7.95 3.27 -13.44
C GLY A 63 6.61 3.18 -12.72
N HIS A 64 5.50 3.22 -13.46
CA HIS A 64 4.16 3.01 -12.90
C HIS A 64 4.01 1.61 -12.31
N ALA A 65 4.46 0.59 -13.03
CA ALA A 65 4.41 -0.80 -12.59
C ALA A 65 5.21 -1.02 -11.30
N ARG A 66 6.38 -0.39 -11.16
CA ARG A 66 7.18 -0.43 -9.93
C ARG A 66 6.46 0.20 -8.74
N ALA A 67 5.75 1.29 -8.93
CA ALA A 67 4.92 1.88 -7.88
C ALA A 67 3.78 0.94 -7.47
N LEU A 68 3.11 0.30 -8.44
CA LEU A 68 2.02 -0.64 -8.20
C LEU A 68 2.46 -1.90 -7.45
N VAL A 69 3.66 -2.42 -7.73
CA VAL A 69 4.22 -3.61 -7.04
C VAL A 69 4.39 -3.39 -5.54
N THR A 70 4.56 -2.15 -5.09
CA THR A 70 4.69 -1.83 -3.65
C THR A 70 3.37 -1.95 -2.89
N ILE A 71 2.26 -2.05 -3.59
CA ILE A 71 0.92 -2.11 -3.00
C ILE A 71 0.62 -3.56 -2.59
N GLU A 72 0.17 -3.75 -1.35
CA GLU A 72 0.00 -5.08 -0.73
C GLU A 72 -1.18 -5.87 -1.29
N THR A 73 -2.29 -5.21 -1.63
CA THR A 73 -3.52 -5.87 -2.06
C THR A 73 -3.84 -5.63 -3.53
N VAL A 74 -4.36 -6.66 -4.19
CA VAL A 74 -4.75 -6.62 -5.60
C VAL A 74 -5.82 -5.54 -5.85
N ASP A 75 -6.80 -5.41 -4.97
CA ASP A 75 -7.86 -4.40 -5.10
C ASP A 75 -7.32 -2.97 -5.12
N LYS A 76 -6.37 -2.67 -4.24
CA LYS A 76 -5.69 -1.37 -4.22
C LYS A 76 -4.80 -1.16 -5.45
N GLN A 77 -4.13 -2.22 -5.92
CA GLN A 77 -3.34 -2.17 -7.15
C GLN A 77 -4.23 -1.81 -8.36
N LEU A 78 -5.36 -2.48 -8.51
CA LEU A 78 -6.32 -2.22 -9.58
C LEU A 78 -6.97 -0.83 -9.47
N TYR A 79 -7.26 -0.38 -8.25
CA TYR A 79 -7.76 0.97 -8.01
C TYR A 79 -6.77 2.04 -8.52
N ILE A 80 -5.51 1.97 -8.09
CA ILE A 80 -4.47 2.91 -8.54
C ILE A 80 -4.23 2.79 -10.05
N PHE A 81 -4.25 1.56 -10.59
CA PHE A 81 -4.12 1.34 -12.02
C PHE A 81 -5.23 2.04 -12.83
N ASN A 82 -6.48 1.98 -12.37
CA ASN A 82 -7.59 2.70 -12.99
C ASN A 82 -7.42 4.22 -12.89
N GLU A 83 -6.91 4.72 -11.77
CA GLU A 83 -6.59 6.14 -11.61
C GLU A 83 -5.50 6.60 -12.58
N ILE A 84 -4.46 5.79 -12.78
CA ILE A 84 -3.40 6.07 -13.76
C ILE A 84 -3.99 6.19 -15.17
N LYS A 85 -4.85 5.25 -15.56
CA LYS A 85 -5.47 5.23 -16.91
C LYS A 85 -6.45 6.37 -17.12
N SER A 86 -7.33 6.62 -16.17
CA SER A 86 -8.39 7.63 -16.29
C SER A 86 -7.87 9.07 -16.24
N LYS A 87 -6.87 9.31 -15.40
CA LYS A 87 -6.31 10.65 -15.19
C LYS A 87 -4.96 10.86 -15.88
N GLN A 88 -4.44 9.85 -16.58
CA GLN A 88 -3.13 9.85 -17.23
C GLN A 88 -2.01 10.33 -16.30
N LEU A 89 -1.98 9.76 -15.09
CA LEU A 89 -1.02 10.14 -14.08
C LEU A 89 0.42 9.84 -14.53
N SER A 90 1.33 10.75 -14.22
CA SER A 90 2.76 10.50 -14.34
C SER A 90 3.23 9.51 -13.26
N VAL A 91 4.45 8.95 -13.44
CA VAL A 91 5.06 8.07 -12.42
C VAL A 91 5.11 8.76 -11.06
N ARG A 92 5.52 10.03 -11.02
CA ARG A 92 5.63 10.81 -9.78
C ARG A 92 4.26 11.01 -9.10
N GLN A 93 3.23 11.33 -9.87
CA GLN A 93 1.87 11.47 -9.36
C GLN A 93 1.32 10.13 -8.86
N THR A 94 1.67 9.03 -9.53
CA THR A 94 1.31 7.67 -9.10
C THR A 94 1.98 7.33 -7.75
N GLU A 95 3.26 7.60 -7.61
CA GLU A 95 4.00 7.38 -6.36
C GLU A 95 3.42 8.23 -5.21
N GLU A 96 3.03 9.47 -5.48
CA GLU A 96 2.36 10.34 -4.51
C GLU A 96 0.98 9.78 -4.10
N LEU A 97 0.21 9.28 -5.06
CA LEU A 97 -1.09 8.68 -4.80
C LEU A 97 -0.97 7.41 -3.95
N VAL A 98 -0.02 6.53 -4.27
CA VAL A 98 0.31 5.35 -3.46
C VAL A 98 0.71 5.77 -2.05
N ARG A 99 1.60 6.74 -1.92
CA ARG A 99 2.02 7.24 -0.61
C ARG A 99 0.87 7.83 0.20
N LYS A 100 -0.05 8.57 -0.43
CA LYS A 100 -1.24 9.11 0.23
C LYS A 100 -2.17 7.99 0.70
N MET A 101 -2.32 6.93 -0.08
CA MET A 101 -3.13 5.76 0.29
C MET A 101 -2.59 5.08 1.57
N TYR A 102 -1.27 4.96 1.69
CA TYR A 102 -0.64 4.39 2.88
C TYR A 102 -0.57 5.37 4.05
N LYS A 103 -0.40 6.67 3.78
CA LYS A 103 -0.45 7.70 4.84
C LYS A 103 -1.84 7.83 5.47
N GLY A 104 -2.89 7.49 4.74
CA GLY A 104 -4.24 7.38 5.30
C GLY A 104 -4.43 6.16 6.22
N ASN A 105 -3.57 5.15 6.09
CA ASN A 105 -3.58 3.91 6.90
C ASN A 105 -2.39 3.80 7.87
N GLU A 106 -1.41 4.69 7.78
CA GLU A 106 -0.43 4.75 8.87
C GLU A 106 -1.17 5.25 10.12
N PRO A 107 -1.09 4.51 11.24
CA PRO A 107 -1.31 5.17 12.52
C PRO A 107 -0.33 6.34 12.49
N VAL A 108 -0.87 7.55 12.56
CA VAL A 108 -0.09 8.79 12.55
C VAL A 108 1.10 8.57 13.46
N LYS A 109 2.27 8.24 12.88
CA LYS A 109 3.51 8.35 13.62
C LYS A 109 3.53 9.78 14.06
N SER A 110 3.31 9.96 15.34
CA SER A 110 3.29 11.22 16.04
C SER A 110 4.15 12.26 15.33
N ALA A 111 3.53 13.03 14.43
CA ALA A 111 3.97 14.38 14.23
C ALA A 111 3.78 15.03 15.59
N THR A 112 4.89 15.24 16.27
CA THR A 112 5.05 16.14 17.41
C THR A 112 3.87 16.13 18.38
N LYS A 113 4.16 15.81 19.65
CA LYS A 113 3.32 16.12 20.81
C LYS A 113 2.51 17.40 20.58
N ASN A 114 1.39 17.30 19.86
CA ASN A 114 0.32 18.22 20.03
C ASN A 114 -0.32 17.76 21.33
N ASP A 115 0.06 18.40 22.41
CA ASP A 115 -0.68 18.32 23.65
C ASP A 115 -2.13 18.65 23.29
N LEU A 116 -2.96 17.60 23.22
CA LEU A 116 -4.40 17.76 23.11
C LEU A 116 -4.82 18.70 24.22
N PRO A 117 -5.60 19.75 23.93
CA PRO A 117 -6.14 20.59 25.00
C PRO A 117 -6.74 19.70 26.08
N PRO A 118 -6.62 20.04 27.37
CA PRO A 118 -7.05 19.20 28.48
C PRO A 118 -8.47 18.68 28.36
N ALA A 119 -9.37 19.44 27.71
CA ALA A 119 -10.75 19.06 27.43
C ALA A 119 -10.85 17.81 26.53
N TYR A 120 -10.04 17.71 25.48
CA TYR A 120 -10.06 16.58 24.55
C TYR A 120 -9.41 15.33 25.15
N LYS A 121 -8.39 15.50 26.00
CA LYS A 121 -7.79 14.39 26.75
C LYS A 121 -8.79 13.77 27.72
N LYS A 122 -9.60 14.59 28.36
CA LYS A 122 -10.67 14.12 29.24
C LYS A 122 -11.75 13.34 28.48
N ILE A 123 -12.08 13.74 27.25
CA ILE A 123 -12.99 13.00 26.36
C ILE A 123 -12.37 11.65 25.97
N GLU A 124 -11.09 11.62 25.63
CA GLU A 124 -10.36 10.37 25.32
C GLU A 124 -10.43 9.38 26.50
N ASP A 125 -10.14 9.85 27.72
CA ASP A 125 -10.18 9.04 28.94
C ASP A 125 -11.61 8.54 29.24
N ASN A 126 -12.62 9.38 29.07
CA ASN A 126 -14.02 9.01 29.27
C ASN A 126 -14.47 7.95 28.25
N LEU A 127 -14.08 8.08 27.00
CA LEU A 127 -14.36 7.09 25.94
C LEU A 127 -13.65 5.77 26.23
N ALA A 128 -12.39 5.82 26.64
CA ALA A 128 -11.62 4.62 27.00
C ALA A 128 -12.27 3.87 28.17
N SER A 129 -12.77 4.59 29.16
CA SER A 129 -13.49 4.02 30.30
C SER A 129 -14.85 3.44 29.89
N HIS A 130 -15.59 4.14 29.02
CA HIS A 130 -16.90 3.70 28.56
C HIS A 130 -16.83 2.42 27.75
N PHE A 131 -15.89 2.35 26.81
CA PHE A 131 -15.72 1.17 25.94
C PHE A 131 -14.80 0.10 26.53
N SER A 132 -14.18 0.36 27.68
CA SER A 132 -13.21 -0.54 28.33
C SER A 132 -12.08 -0.99 27.38
N THR A 133 -11.67 -0.08 26.49
CA THR A 133 -10.59 -0.32 25.53
C THR A 133 -9.76 0.94 25.32
N LYS A 134 -8.62 0.77 24.67
CA LYS A 134 -7.76 1.90 24.35
C LYS A 134 -8.38 2.77 23.26
N VAL A 135 -8.61 4.02 23.58
CA VAL A 135 -9.14 5.03 22.66
C VAL A 135 -8.07 6.08 22.41
N LYS A 136 -7.90 6.45 21.16
CA LYS A 136 -7.01 7.53 20.76
C LYS A 136 -7.80 8.57 19.99
N MET A 137 -7.68 9.81 20.42
CA MET A 137 -8.33 10.95 19.78
C MET A 137 -7.27 11.87 19.17
N VAL A 138 -7.51 12.27 17.93
CA VAL A 138 -6.69 13.26 17.22
C VAL A 138 -7.62 14.39 16.80
N HIS A 139 -7.28 15.61 17.16
CA HIS A 139 -8.04 16.81 16.78
C HIS A 139 -7.11 17.84 16.14
N ASN A 140 -7.56 18.42 15.03
CA ASN A 140 -6.81 19.43 14.30
C ASN A 140 -7.38 20.82 14.58
N LYS A 141 -6.54 21.83 14.58
CA LYS A 141 -6.92 23.25 14.74
C LYS A 141 -7.98 23.73 13.73
N LYS A 142 -8.15 23.01 12.61
CA LYS A 142 -9.15 23.30 11.57
C LYS A 142 -10.54 22.71 11.86
N GLY A 143 -10.76 22.08 13.01
CA GLY A 143 -12.05 21.55 13.44
C GLY A 143 -12.38 20.15 12.96
N TYR A 144 -11.42 19.39 12.42
CA TYR A 144 -11.59 17.98 12.07
C TYR A 144 -10.61 17.09 12.86
N GLY A 145 -10.98 15.84 13.02
CA GLY A 145 -10.17 14.88 13.75
C GLY A 145 -10.64 13.45 13.53
N SER A 146 -10.08 12.54 14.30
CA SER A 146 -10.46 11.13 14.30
C SER A 146 -10.47 10.57 15.71
N ILE A 147 -11.33 9.57 15.93
CA ILE A 147 -11.37 8.77 17.14
C ILE A 147 -11.11 7.33 16.71
N THR A 148 -10.11 6.71 17.30
CA THR A 148 -9.71 5.34 17.02
C THR A 148 -9.90 4.51 18.27
N LEU A 149 -10.65 3.40 18.13
CA LEU A 149 -10.82 2.40 19.18
C LEU A 149 -10.03 1.15 18.77
N GLU A 150 -9.20 0.66 19.68
CA GLU A 150 -8.43 -0.57 19.46
C GLU A 150 -9.21 -1.75 20.02
N TYR A 151 -9.27 -2.87 19.31
CA TYR A 151 -9.84 -4.13 19.79
C TYR A 151 -8.90 -5.28 19.39
N TYR A 152 -8.85 -6.31 20.21
CA TYR A 152 -7.93 -7.43 20.05
C TYR A 152 -8.64 -8.78 19.85
N SER A 153 -9.96 -8.78 19.87
CA SER A 153 -10.80 -9.96 19.58
C SER A 153 -12.13 -9.57 18.98
N LEU A 154 -12.78 -10.52 18.28
CA LEU A 154 -14.14 -10.32 17.75
C LEU A 154 -15.17 -10.09 18.87
N GLN A 155 -14.94 -10.68 20.05
CA GLN A 155 -15.80 -10.46 21.22
C GLN A 155 -15.73 -9.01 21.71
N GLU A 156 -14.54 -8.44 21.76
CA GLU A 156 -14.36 -7.02 22.10
C GLU A 156 -15.00 -6.10 21.06
N LEU A 157 -14.84 -6.41 19.78
CA LEU A 157 -15.49 -5.66 18.71
C LEU A 157 -17.01 -5.67 18.85
N ASN A 158 -17.60 -6.84 19.06
CA ASN A 158 -19.05 -6.98 19.25
C ASN A 158 -19.52 -6.19 20.48
N LYS A 159 -18.78 -6.24 21.58
CA LYS A 159 -19.09 -5.47 22.79
C LYS A 159 -19.07 -3.96 22.53
N ILE A 160 -18.10 -3.46 21.78
CA ILE A 160 -18.01 -2.04 21.39
C ILE A 160 -19.21 -1.67 20.50
N LEU A 161 -19.55 -2.49 19.52
CA LEU A 161 -20.70 -2.26 18.63
C LEU A 161 -22.02 -2.27 19.39
N ASP A 162 -22.20 -3.18 20.35
CA ASP A 162 -23.38 -3.23 21.23
C ASP A 162 -23.51 -1.96 22.08
N GLN A 163 -22.40 -1.47 22.62
CA GLN A 163 -22.37 -0.22 23.39
C GLN A 163 -22.68 1.01 22.53
N MET A 164 -22.36 0.96 21.23
CA MET A 164 -22.70 1.99 20.26
C MET A 164 -24.13 1.85 19.71
N ASN A 165 -24.89 0.85 20.12
CA ASN A 165 -26.20 0.49 19.55
C ASN A 165 -26.16 0.26 18.03
N VAL A 166 -25.06 -0.27 17.51
CA VAL A 166 -24.92 -0.64 16.11
C VAL A 166 -25.33 -2.11 15.94
N VAL A 167 -26.42 -2.33 15.23
CA VAL A 167 -26.88 -3.69 14.88
C VAL A 167 -26.15 -4.12 13.62
N VAL A 168 -25.36 -5.20 13.73
CA VAL A 168 -24.76 -5.87 12.57
C VAL A 168 -25.80 -6.88 12.07
N SER A 169 -26.41 -6.53 10.95
CA SER A 169 -27.35 -7.43 10.26
C SER A 169 -26.61 -8.55 9.55
#